data_64b6a6d2e3c38b17bebc9ae8b067f3f5
#
_entry.id   64b6a6d2e3c38b17bebc9ae8b067f3f5
#
_cell.length_a   1.000
_cell.length_b   1.000
_cell.length_c   1.000
_cell.angle_alpha   90.00
_cell.angle_beta   90.00
_cell.angle_gamma   90.00
#
_symmetry.space_group_name_H-M   'P 1'
#
loop_
_entity.id
_entity.type
_entity.pdbx_description
1 polymer ?
#
loop_
_entity_poly.entity_id
_entity_poly.type
_entity_poly.pdbx_seq_one_letter_code
_entity_poly.pdbx_strand_id
1 'polypeptide(L)'
;MSNYHSRLQKRTLTPEDIAILKKVNNPKVLVLQDDCINTEKHYPNILGYVNGFISEYIKVKKVSKDFNYLKKQVPKILRALDKNYHYKTKVRQAVIINELRKQFQKNEISPYLMYELFDLLSTKNRHFSGVDEIAIMMKPDDFSCPFDCYYCPDQKDMPRSYVREEPAVRRGAQNNFDCAKQIWTRISSYVATGQPADKGEIIILGGTFSSYDHEYAEEFMRDIYYACNVFYDEEKRERLSLNDEAEINKTALFKVIGNTIETRPDKITVEEIQRFNYYKVTRVQLGIQHTDDRLLKKINRQCYTADTIRAMHLLKVAGFKILCHYMPNLPGATPDKDKEMFDKITGDPALIADEWKIYPTSITTTSVKDIEDVDTVIEKWYYNGKYTPYSQEELEEVVKYGKKLAPRYIRISRIFRDIPIDNIVGGADVPHMRQKIQKQMALQGDFCKCIRCREIKNREVDLKHVYFYDEEYEAQNGLEYFVSAVYLPPKDDRMCEKEYDKMMKLHGYIIGYFRLRINKGSDLTDNPIPELK
;
A
#
# COMPACT_ATOMS: atom_id res chain seq x y z
N MET A 1 -0.26 -14.05 -16.64
CA MET A 1 0.32 -14.90 -15.57
C MET A 1 -0.22 -16.33 -15.57
N SER A 2 -1.46 -16.62 -16.00
CA SER A 2 -1.98 -18.00 -16.14
C SER A 2 -1.16 -18.88 -17.09
N ASN A 3 -0.62 -18.30 -18.17
CA ASN A 3 0.17 -19.02 -19.15
C ASN A 3 1.56 -19.49 -18.68
N TYR A 4 2.13 -18.86 -17.66
CA TYR A 4 3.43 -19.29 -17.12
C TYR A 4 3.29 -20.55 -16.28
N HIS A 5 2.25 -20.62 -15.43
CA HIS A 5 1.94 -21.82 -14.65
C HIS A 5 1.51 -23.00 -15.53
N SER A 6 0.72 -22.76 -16.59
CA SER A 6 0.33 -23.82 -17.51
C SER A 6 1.48 -24.39 -18.33
N ARG A 7 2.50 -23.57 -18.65
CA ARG A 7 3.72 -24.04 -19.33
C ARG A 7 4.61 -24.90 -18.44
N LEU A 8 4.74 -24.55 -17.15
CA LEU A 8 5.50 -25.37 -16.18
C LEU A 8 4.85 -26.72 -15.90
N GLN A 9 3.52 -26.80 -15.93
CA GLN A 9 2.79 -28.06 -15.75
C GLN A 9 2.91 -29.03 -16.94
N LYS A 10 3.22 -28.55 -18.13
CA LYS A 10 3.30 -29.35 -19.38
C LYS A 10 4.72 -29.74 -19.79
N ARG A 11 5.75 -29.19 -19.14
CA ARG A 11 7.15 -29.40 -19.50
C ARG A 11 7.85 -30.23 -18.40
N THR A 12 8.49 -31.30 -18.78
CA THR A 12 9.46 -31.98 -17.91
C THR A 12 10.67 -31.06 -17.75
N LEU A 13 11.00 -30.70 -16.49
CA LEU A 13 12.15 -29.85 -16.21
C LEU A 13 13.44 -30.60 -16.56
N THR A 14 14.31 -29.93 -17.32
CA THR A 14 15.65 -30.44 -17.63
C THR A 14 16.58 -30.29 -16.41
N PRO A 15 17.72 -31.01 -16.34
CA PRO A 15 18.72 -30.78 -15.30
C PRO A 15 19.21 -29.31 -15.24
N GLU A 16 19.26 -28.63 -16.38
CA GLU A 16 19.62 -27.21 -16.48
C GLU A 16 18.52 -26.30 -15.88
N ASP A 17 17.24 -26.59 -16.16
CA ASP A 17 16.13 -25.90 -15.51
C ASP A 17 16.19 -26.04 -13.99
N ILE A 18 16.52 -27.26 -13.51
CA ILE A 18 16.67 -27.54 -12.08
C ILE A 18 17.85 -26.76 -11.48
N ALA A 19 18.98 -26.70 -12.19
CA ALA A 19 20.15 -25.93 -11.74
C ALA A 19 19.83 -24.42 -11.66
N ILE A 20 19.09 -23.89 -12.65
CA ILE A 20 18.63 -22.49 -12.64
C ILE A 20 17.67 -22.24 -11.46
N LEU A 21 16.76 -23.17 -11.20
CA LEU A 21 15.78 -23.05 -10.09
C LEU A 21 16.42 -23.14 -8.71
N LYS A 22 17.56 -23.80 -8.59
CA LYS A 22 18.34 -23.92 -7.35
C LYS A 22 19.26 -22.73 -7.08
N LYS A 23 19.46 -21.83 -8.04
CA LYS A 23 20.24 -20.64 -7.79
C LYS A 23 19.57 -19.82 -6.68
N VAL A 24 20.39 -19.36 -5.74
CA VAL A 24 19.99 -18.59 -4.54
C VAL A 24 19.08 -17.40 -4.89
N ASN A 25 19.17 -16.89 -6.09
CA ASN A 25 18.47 -15.72 -6.58
C ASN A 25 17.02 -15.96 -7.02
N ASN A 26 16.47 -17.17 -6.89
CA ASN A 26 15.06 -17.41 -7.21
C ASN A 26 14.20 -17.28 -5.93
N PRO A 27 13.34 -16.25 -5.80
CA PRO A 27 12.50 -16.04 -4.61
C PRO A 27 11.62 -17.25 -4.24
N LYS A 28 11.28 -18.09 -5.22
CA LYS A 28 10.45 -19.28 -4.98
C LYS A 28 11.18 -20.38 -4.21
N VAL A 29 12.50 -20.45 -4.32
CA VAL A 29 13.32 -21.50 -3.68
C VAL A 29 14.26 -20.95 -2.61
N LEU A 30 14.22 -19.64 -2.34
CA LEU A 30 15.03 -19.00 -1.32
C LEU A 30 14.67 -19.52 0.07
N VAL A 31 15.62 -20.12 0.76
CA VAL A 31 15.48 -20.48 2.17
C VAL A 31 15.74 -19.26 3.03
N LEU A 32 14.78 -18.89 3.88
CA LEU A 32 14.92 -17.81 4.85
C LEU A 32 15.57 -18.36 6.12
N GLN A 33 16.37 -17.52 6.79
CA GLN A 33 16.95 -17.84 8.09
C GLN A 33 15.86 -18.02 9.16
N ASP A 34 16.09 -18.88 10.13
CA ASP A 34 15.09 -19.23 11.14
C ASP A 34 14.69 -18.07 12.03
N ASP A 35 15.57 -17.10 12.26
CA ASP A 35 15.27 -15.85 12.99
C ASP A 35 14.23 -14.99 12.26
N CYS A 36 14.25 -14.97 10.92
CA CYS A 36 13.24 -14.28 10.12
C CYS A 36 11.83 -14.88 10.25
N ILE A 37 11.73 -16.20 10.55
CA ILE A 37 10.48 -16.95 10.59
C ILE A 37 10.16 -17.48 11.99
N ASN A 38 11.13 -17.48 12.90
CA ASN A 38 11.00 -17.89 14.30
C ASN A 38 10.54 -19.37 14.45
N THR A 39 11.18 -20.30 13.72
CA THR A 39 10.70 -21.66 13.51
C THR A 39 11.05 -22.61 14.64
N GLU A 40 12.32 -22.69 15.07
CA GLU A 40 12.79 -23.71 16.00
C GLU A 40 12.18 -23.58 17.40
N LYS A 41 11.98 -22.35 17.85
CA LYS A 41 11.42 -22.07 19.18
C LYS A 41 9.94 -22.39 19.30
N HIS A 42 9.17 -22.30 18.20
CA HIS A 42 7.71 -22.41 18.21
C HIS A 42 7.18 -23.73 17.66
N TYR A 43 7.93 -24.40 16.78
CA TYR A 43 7.49 -25.59 16.08
C TYR A 43 8.58 -26.67 16.10
N PRO A 44 8.86 -27.29 17.27
CA PRO A 44 9.80 -28.40 17.35
C PRO A 44 9.32 -29.53 16.43
N ASN A 45 10.25 -30.18 15.71
CA ASN A 45 9.95 -31.22 14.71
C ASN A 45 9.08 -30.75 13.53
N ILE A 46 9.30 -29.52 13.06
CA ILE A 46 8.61 -28.99 11.86
C ILE A 46 8.83 -29.86 10.63
N LEU A 47 10.00 -30.48 10.49
CA LEU A 47 10.31 -31.43 9.41
C LEU A 47 9.32 -32.59 9.39
N GLY A 48 9.06 -33.23 10.54
CA GLY A 48 8.07 -34.33 10.65
C GLY A 48 6.67 -33.86 10.27
N TYR A 49 6.29 -32.64 10.69
CA TYR A 49 5.00 -32.04 10.32
C TYR A 49 4.86 -31.86 8.81
N VAL A 50 5.90 -31.32 8.14
CA VAL A 50 5.88 -31.07 6.69
C VAL A 50 5.90 -32.38 5.92
N ASN A 51 6.64 -33.39 6.36
CA ASN A 51 6.61 -34.73 5.77
C ASN A 51 5.23 -35.38 5.90
N GLY A 52 4.57 -35.20 7.05
CA GLY A 52 3.18 -35.60 7.25
C GLY A 52 2.23 -34.89 6.28
N PHE A 53 2.42 -33.58 6.07
CA PHE A 53 1.66 -32.79 5.10
C PHE A 53 1.83 -33.33 3.67
N ILE A 54 3.06 -33.57 3.23
CA ILE A 54 3.38 -34.14 1.91
C ILE A 54 2.70 -35.50 1.73
N SER A 55 2.80 -36.38 2.73
CA SER A 55 2.22 -37.74 2.70
C SER A 55 0.69 -37.67 2.52
N GLU A 56 -0.01 -36.89 3.35
CA GLU A 56 -1.46 -36.73 3.25
C GLU A 56 -1.88 -36.04 1.93
N TYR A 57 -1.12 -35.07 1.47
CA TYR A 57 -1.35 -34.43 0.18
C TYR A 57 -1.27 -35.45 -0.98
N ILE A 58 -0.26 -36.32 -1.01
CA ILE A 58 -0.10 -37.36 -2.04
C ILE A 58 -1.30 -38.31 -2.04
N LYS A 59 -1.83 -38.67 -0.88
CA LYS A 59 -3.04 -39.50 -0.77
C LYS A 59 -4.25 -38.82 -1.42
N VAL A 60 -4.47 -37.56 -1.11
CA VAL A 60 -5.57 -36.77 -1.68
C VAL A 60 -5.41 -36.57 -3.19
N LYS A 61 -4.18 -36.38 -3.68
CA LYS A 61 -3.89 -36.23 -5.10
C LYS A 61 -4.17 -37.47 -5.92
N LYS A 62 -4.09 -38.66 -5.31
CA LYS A 62 -4.50 -39.92 -5.96
C LYS A 62 -6.01 -39.96 -6.23
N VAL A 63 -6.81 -39.25 -5.43
CA VAL A 63 -8.27 -39.18 -5.59
C VAL A 63 -8.68 -38.16 -6.69
N SER A 64 -8.02 -37.03 -6.72
CA SER A 64 -8.28 -35.99 -7.73
C SER A 64 -7.04 -35.16 -8.02
N LYS A 65 -6.84 -34.83 -9.30
CA LYS A 65 -5.78 -33.92 -9.77
C LYS A 65 -6.26 -32.49 -10.00
N ASP A 66 -7.54 -32.22 -9.74
CA ASP A 66 -8.10 -30.86 -9.89
C ASP A 66 -7.52 -29.91 -8.85
N PHE A 67 -6.93 -28.82 -9.31
CA PHE A 67 -6.23 -27.87 -8.44
C PHE A 67 -7.15 -27.21 -7.41
N ASN A 68 -8.39 -26.87 -7.79
CA ASN A 68 -9.34 -26.25 -6.87
C ASN A 68 -9.81 -27.22 -5.80
N TYR A 69 -9.98 -28.50 -6.16
CA TYR A 69 -10.26 -29.56 -5.19
C TYR A 69 -9.09 -29.70 -4.21
N LEU A 70 -7.86 -29.85 -4.70
CA LEU A 70 -6.65 -29.98 -3.87
C LEU A 70 -6.51 -28.78 -2.93
N LYS A 71 -6.68 -27.55 -3.43
CA LYS A 71 -6.62 -26.33 -2.62
C LYS A 71 -7.63 -26.30 -1.47
N LYS A 72 -8.83 -26.84 -1.67
CA LYS A 72 -9.84 -27.00 -0.60
C LYS A 72 -9.48 -28.05 0.45
N GLN A 73 -8.64 -29.03 0.13
CA GLN A 73 -8.22 -30.07 1.07
C GLN A 73 -7.06 -29.61 1.98
N VAL A 74 -6.18 -28.70 1.51
CA VAL A 74 -5.04 -28.21 2.28
C VAL A 74 -5.41 -27.77 3.71
N PRO A 75 -6.44 -26.92 3.95
CA PRO A 75 -6.80 -26.54 5.31
C PRO A 75 -7.30 -27.69 6.18
N LYS A 76 -7.83 -28.77 5.58
CA LYS A 76 -8.28 -29.95 6.33
C LYS A 76 -7.09 -30.80 6.77
N ILE A 77 -6.12 -31.00 5.87
CA ILE A 77 -4.87 -31.69 6.17
C ILE A 77 -4.13 -30.98 7.29
N LEU A 78 -3.94 -29.66 7.17
CA LEU A 78 -3.23 -28.86 8.18
C LEU A 78 -3.91 -28.93 9.56
N ARG A 79 -5.25 -28.85 9.60
CA ARG A 79 -6.00 -28.98 10.87
C ARG A 79 -5.85 -30.37 11.51
N ALA A 80 -5.76 -31.43 10.72
CA ALA A 80 -5.52 -32.77 11.24
C ALA A 80 -4.11 -32.88 11.82
N LEU A 81 -3.11 -32.35 11.13
CA LEU A 81 -1.72 -32.30 11.60
C LEU A 81 -1.55 -31.45 12.86
N ASP A 82 -2.17 -30.26 12.90
CA ASP A 82 -2.15 -29.38 14.09
C ASP A 82 -2.63 -30.13 15.35
N LYS A 83 -3.65 -30.99 15.22
CA LYS A 83 -4.13 -31.85 16.33
C LYS A 83 -3.12 -32.89 16.74
N ASN A 84 -2.41 -33.49 15.79
CA ASN A 84 -1.46 -34.56 16.07
C ASN A 84 -0.15 -34.08 16.70
N TYR A 85 0.29 -32.88 16.31
CA TYR A 85 1.55 -32.30 16.79
C TYR A 85 1.41 -31.43 18.05
N HIS A 86 0.18 -31.09 18.47
CA HIS A 86 -0.13 -30.36 19.70
C HIS A 86 0.65 -29.05 19.90
N TYR A 87 0.93 -28.31 18.80
CA TYR A 87 1.59 -27.02 18.91
C TYR A 87 0.69 -25.99 19.60
N LYS A 88 1.29 -25.08 20.40
CA LYS A 88 0.56 -24.00 21.10
C LYS A 88 -0.17 -23.07 20.12
N THR A 89 0.36 -22.91 18.93
CA THR A 89 -0.20 -22.09 17.85
C THR A 89 -0.22 -22.88 16.55
N LYS A 90 -1.17 -22.56 15.67
CA LYS A 90 -1.23 -23.16 14.32
C LYS A 90 0.05 -22.90 13.55
N VAL A 91 0.52 -23.90 12.82
CA VAL A 91 1.69 -23.73 11.94
C VAL A 91 1.35 -22.75 10.82
N ARG A 92 2.15 -21.69 10.71
CA ARG A 92 1.97 -20.70 9.64
C ARG A 92 2.41 -21.29 8.30
N GLN A 93 1.68 -20.96 7.24
CA GLN A 93 2.03 -21.41 5.87
C GLN A 93 3.46 -21.02 5.47
N ALA A 94 3.93 -19.85 5.89
CA ALA A 94 5.31 -19.41 5.67
C ALA A 94 6.36 -20.38 6.20
N VAL A 95 6.10 -20.98 7.36
CA VAL A 95 6.99 -21.98 7.99
C VAL A 95 7.03 -23.27 7.15
N ILE A 96 5.87 -23.74 6.69
CA ILE A 96 5.75 -24.93 5.84
C ILE A 96 6.49 -24.69 4.51
N ILE A 97 6.26 -23.53 3.87
CA ILE A 97 6.92 -23.16 2.61
C ILE A 97 8.44 -23.12 2.79
N ASN A 98 8.93 -22.56 3.89
CA ASN A 98 10.38 -22.49 4.12
C ASN A 98 11.00 -23.89 4.33
N GLU A 99 10.32 -24.77 5.04
CA GLU A 99 10.77 -26.15 5.21
C GLU A 99 10.76 -26.93 3.89
N LEU A 100 9.74 -26.75 3.04
CA LEU A 100 9.72 -27.30 1.68
C LEU A 100 10.91 -26.79 0.84
N ARG A 101 11.29 -25.53 0.99
CA ARG A 101 12.48 -24.96 0.33
C ARG A 101 13.77 -25.61 0.83
N LYS A 102 13.90 -25.85 2.14
CA LYS A 102 15.05 -26.56 2.73
C LYS A 102 15.15 -28.00 2.15
N GLN A 103 14.04 -28.72 2.10
CA GLN A 103 14.00 -30.08 1.51
C GLN A 103 14.32 -30.06 0.01
N PHE A 104 13.83 -29.04 -0.73
CA PHE A 104 14.16 -28.88 -2.14
C PHE A 104 15.66 -28.65 -2.36
N GLN A 105 16.30 -27.78 -1.56
CA GLN A 105 17.74 -27.53 -1.64
C GLN A 105 18.56 -28.79 -1.36
N LYS A 106 18.08 -29.66 -0.45
CA LYS A 106 18.70 -30.94 -0.14
C LYS A 106 18.39 -32.06 -1.17
N ASN A 107 17.61 -31.79 -2.21
CA ASN A 107 17.11 -32.77 -3.18
C ASN A 107 16.18 -33.87 -2.58
N GLU A 108 15.53 -33.59 -1.46
CA GLU A 108 14.60 -34.53 -0.78
C GLU A 108 13.22 -34.51 -1.44
N ILE A 109 12.85 -33.46 -2.14
CA ILE A 109 11.60 -33.33 -2.91
C ILE A 109 11.87 -32.93 -4.35
N SER A 110 11.02 -33.40 -5.27
CA SER A 110 11.14 -33.06 -6.69
C SER A 110 10.74 -31.62 -6.98
N PRO A 111 11.30 -30.97 -8.03
CA PRO A 111 10.89 -29.64 -8.46
C PRO A 111 9.38 -29.53 -8.72
N TYR A 112 8.80 -30.53 -9.36
CA TYR A 112 7.36 -30.56 -9.63
C TYR A 112 6.53 -30.51 -8.35
N LEU A 113 6.87 -31.33 -7.35
CA LEU A 113 6.17 -31.36 -6.07
C LEU A 113 6.35 -30.05 -5.31
N MET A 114 7.57 -29.49 -5.30
CA MET A 114 7.85 -28.20 -4.68
C MET A 114 6.96 -27.08 -5.24
N TYR A 115 6.88 -26.96 -6.57
CA TYR A 115 6.07 -25.91 -7.19
C TYR A 115 4.58 -26.09 -6.96
N GLU A 116 4.09 -27.31 -7.04
CA GLU A 116 2.69 -27.63 -6.80
C GLU A 116 2.27 -27.30 -5.36
N LEU A 117 3.05 -27.72 -4.37
CA LEU A 117 2.79 -27.42 -2.96
C LEU A 117 2.94 -25.93 -2.66
N PHE A 118 3.93 -25.27 -3.28
CA PHE A 118 4.10 -23.83 -3.16
C PHE A 118 2.85 -23.08 -3.64
N ASP A 119 2.33 -23.40 -4.82
CA ASP A 119 1.13 -22.75 -5.36
C ASP A 119 -0.13 -23.02 -4.51
N LEU A 120 -0.23 -24.17 -3.89
CA LEU A 120 -1.33 -24.53 -2.99
C LEU A 120 -1.27 -23.79 -1.65
N LEU A 121 -0.05 -23.58 -1.12
CA LEU A 121 0.21 -22.97 0.18
C LEU A 121 0.36 -21.45 0.10
N SER A 122 0.72 -20.90 -1.07
CA SER A 122 0.89 -19.45 -1.25
C SER A 122 -0.37 -18.71 -0.87
N THR A 123 -0.21 -17.65 -0.09
CA THR A 123 -1.32 -16.74 0.18
C THR A 123 -1.73 -16.05 -1.10
N LYS A 124 -3.04 -15.82 -1.26
CA LYS A 124 -3.51 -15.02 -2.39
C LYS A 124 -2.78 -13.69 -2.39
N ASN A 125 -2.08 -13.42 -3.48
CA ASN A 125 -1.40 -12.14 -3.66
C ASN A 125 -2.44 -11.01 -3.55
N ARG A 126 -2.19 -10.07 -2.66
CA ARG A 126 -2.99 -8.83 -2.57
C ARG A 126 -2.55 -7.82 -3.62
N HIS A 127 -1.38 -8.02 -4.19
CA HIS A 127 -0.72 -7.14 -5.15
C HIS A 127 -0.85 -7.71 -6.57
N PHE A 128 -2.06 -7.68 -7.12
CA PHE A 128 -2.34 -8.17 -8.47
C PHE A 128 -1.55 -7.44 -9.57
N SER A 129 -1.05 -6.24 -9.28
CA SER A 129 -0.15 -5.49 -10.16
C SER A 129 1.26 -6.08 -10.24
N GLY A 130 1.62 -6.99 -9.32
CA GLY A 130 2.97 -7.53 -9.17
C GLY A 130 3.93 -6.54 -8.51
N VAL A 131 3.44 -5.50 -7.82
CA VAL A 131 4.22 -4.53 -7.06
C VAL A 131 3.93 -4.69 -5.59
N ASP A 132 4.97 -4.83 -4.78
CA ASP A 132 4.89 -4.93 -3.33
C ASP A 132 4.94 -3.53 -2.70
N GLU A 133 3.93 -3.17 -1.91
CA GLU A 133 3.94 -1.93 -1.14
C GLU A 133 4.70 -2.15 0.18
N ILE A 134 5.80 -1.43 0.37
CA ILE A 134 6.64 -1.49 1.57
C ILE A 134 6.57 -0.14 2.29
N ALA A 135 5.79 -0.08 3.36
CA ALA A 135 5.77 1.07 4.26
C ALA A 135 6.84 0.92 5.33
N ILE A 136 7.74 1.89 5.38
CA ILE A 136 8.83 2.03 6.36
C ILE A 136 8.70 3.35 7.10
N MET A 137 9.22 3.39 8.32
CA MET A 137 9.10 4.53 9.24
C MET A 137 10.45 5.16 9.48
N MET A 138 10.55 6.48 9.34
CA MET A 138 11.70 7.25 9.78
C MET A 138 11.78 7.26 11.31
N LYS A 139 12.98 7.46 11.88
CA LYS A 139 13.15 7.48 13.32
C LYS A 139 12.36 8.62 13.96
N PRO A 140 11.84 8.44 15.18
CA PRO A 140 11.39 9.56 15.98
C PRO A 140 12.59 10.42 16.35
N ASP A 141 12.50 11.72 16.10
CA ASP A 141 13.56 12.67 16.35
C ASP A 141 12.95 14.01 16.79
N ASP A 142 13.69 14.84 17.47
CA ASP A 142 13.28 16.19 17.88
C ASP A 142 12.88 17.07 16.67
N PHE A 143 13.32 16.71 15.48
CA PHE A 143 13.04 17.39 14.22
C PHE A 143 11.90 16.77 13.38
N SER A 144 11.20 15.78 13.87
CA SER A 144 10.21 15.06 13.08
C SER A 144 9.06 15.94 12.55
N CYS A 145 8.59 16.90 13.32
CA CYS A 145 7.60 17.88 12.87
C CYS A 145 7.55 19.09 13.81
N PRO A 146 7.94 20.30 13.38
CA PRO A 146 7.94 21.50 14.22
C PRO A 146 6.54 22.13 14.39
N PHE A 147 5.49 21.53 13.81
CA PHE A 147 4.13 22.08 13.85
C PHE A 147 3.27 21.38 14.90
N ASP A 148 2.38 22.13 15.49
CA ASP A 148 1.47 21.69 16.54
C ASP A 148 0.01 21.72 16.10
N CYS A 149 -0.34 20.84 15.14
CA CYS A 149 -1.71 20.67 14.68
C CYS A 149 -2.55 20.00 15.77
N TYR A 150 -3.70 20.54 16.13
CA TYR A 150 -4.52 20.12 17.27
C TYR A 150 -5.07 18.69 17.20
N TYR A 151 -5.13 18.11 16.01
CA TYR A 151 -5.56 16.71 15.79
C TYR A 151 -4.39 15.71 15.75
N CYS A 152 -3.14 16.20 15.82
CA CYS A 152 -1.97 15.37 15.55
C CYS A 152 -1.45 14.76 16.85
N PRO A 153 -1.48 13.43 17.03
CA PRO A 153 -0.92 12.79 18.20
C PRO A 153 0.60 12.99 18.29
N ASP A 154 1.10 13.12 19.50
CA ASP A 154 2.51 13.28 19.85
C ASP A 154 2.87 12.30 20.94
N GLN A 155 3.11 11.05 20.55
CA GLN A 155 3.47 10.01 21.49
C GLN A 155 4.99 9.95 21.66
N LYS A 156 5.43 9.90 22.90
CA LYS A 156 6.87 9.81 23.24
C LYS A 156 7.55 8.65 22.51
N ASP A 157 8.72 8.89 21.98
CA ASP A 157 9.55 7.94 21.22
C ASP A 157 8.88 7.38 19.94
N MET A 158 7.86 8.09 19.42
CA MET A 158 7.21 7.75 18.14
C MET A 158 7.25 8.94 17.18
N PRO A 159 7.31 8.69 15.88
CA PRO A 159 7.23 9.77 14.90
C PRO A 159 5.92 10.54 15.04
N ARG A 160 5.98 11.86 14.97
CA ARG A 160 4.82 12.74 15.10
C ARG A 160 3.68 12.30 14.16
N SER A 161 2.45 12.38 14.62
CA SER A 161 1.23 11.92 13.91
C SER A 161 0.96 10.41 13.96
N TYR A 162 1.79 9.62 14.61
CA TYR A 162 1.66 8.17 14.66
C TYR A 162 1.60 7.67 16.11
N VAL A 163 0.81 6.62 16.33
CA VAL A 163 0.75 5.91 17.61
C VAL A 163 1.46 4.55 17.50
N ARG A 164 2.08 4.11 18.58
CA ARG A 164 2.92 2.90 18.67
C ARG A 164 2.24 1.64 18.12
N GLU A 165 0.94 1.54 18.32
CA GLU A 165 0.14 0.37 17.98
C GLU A 165 -0.18 0.27 16.48
N GLU A 166 0.03 1.33 15.70
CA GLU A 166 -0.15 1.29 14.25
C GLU A 166 0.82 0.27 13.60
N PRO A 167 0.34 -0.55 12.65
CA PRO A 167 1.14 -1.65 12.11
C PRO A 167 2.49 -1.24 11.50
N ALA A 168 2.59 -0.06 10.89
CA ALA A 168 3.85 0.45 10.32
C ALA A 168 4.81 0.87 11.42
N VAL A 169 4.32 1.58 12.45
CA VAL A 169 5.11 2.03 13.60
C VAL A 169 5.65 0.86 14.40
N ARG A 170 4.81 -0.14 14.69
CA ARG A 170 5.24 -1.37 15.38
C ARG A 170 6.41 -2.04 14.66
N ARG A 171 6.35 -2.13 13.33
CA ARG A 171 7.46 -2.69 12.55
C ARG A 171 8.71 -1.80 12.59
N GLY A 172 8.52 -0.47 12.52
CA GLY A 172 9.59 0.50 12.69
C GLY A 172 10.30 0.31 14.02
N ALA A 173 9.55 0.32 15.12
CA ALA A 173 10.07 0.14 16.48
C ALA A 173 10.74 -1.23 16.69
N GLN A 174 10.17 -2.31 16.16
CA GLN A 174 10.78 -3.65 16.20
C GLN A 174 12.13 -3.74 15.49
N ASN A 175 12.38 -2.85 14.54
CA ASN A 175 13.62 -2.75 13.79
C ASN A 175 14.48 -1.54 14.21
N ASN A 176 14.18 -0.91 15.36
CA ASN A 176 14.86 0.30 15.85
C ASN A 176 14.87 1.43 14.81
N PHE A 177 13.82 1.52 13.99
CA PHE A 177 13.67 2.46 12.87
C PHE A 177 14.82 2.41 11.83
N ASP A 178 15.64 1.36 11.85
CA ASP A 178 16.67 1.13 10.84
C ASP A 178 16.01 0.85 9.48
N CYS A 179 16.38 1.62 8.47
CA CYS A 179 15.80 1.55 7.14
C CYS A 179 15.96 0.17 6.50
N ALA A 180 17.19 -0.35 6.49
CA ALA A 180 17.51 -1.62 5.84
C ALA A 180 16.80 -2.80 6.51
N LYS A 181 16.79 -2.84 7.84
CA LYS A 181 16.12 -3.91 8.61
C LYS A 181 14.61 -3.91 8.37
N GLN A 182 13.96 -2.74 8.30
CA GLN A 182 12.55 -2.64 7.98
C GLN A 182 12.24 -3.21 6.60
N ILE A 183 13.04 -2.88 5.58
CA ILE A 183 12.90 -3.38 4.21
C ILE A 183 13.12 -4.90 4.18
N TRP A 184 14.20 -5.38 4.77
CA TRP A 184 14.50 -6.82 4.81
C TRP A 184 13.39 -7.61 5.51
N THR A 185 12.87 -7.12 6.63
CA THR A 185 11.72 -7.75 7.32
C THR A 185 10.49 -7.82 6.40
N ARG A 186 10.22 -6.78 5.60
CA ARG A 186 9.09 -6.76 4.68
C ARG A 186 9.28 -7.69 3.50
N ILE A 187 10.44 -7.65 2.84
CA ILE A 187 10.74 -8.54 1.70
C ILE A 187 10.74 -10.00 2.19
N SER A 188 11.35 -10.29 3.34
CA SER A 188 11.30 -11.64 3.96
C SER A 188 9.88 -12.12 4.19
N SER A 189 9.00 -11.24 4.66
CA SER A 189 7.57 -11.56 4.86
C SER A 189 6.87 -11.91 3.54
N TYR A 190 7.16 -11.21 2.45
CA TYR A 190 6.61 -11.51 1.12
C TYR A 190 7.14 -12.85 0.58
N VAL A 191 8.46 -13.03 0.64
CA VAL A 191 9.09 -14.30 0.24
C VAL A 191 8.56 -15.46 1.06
N ALA A 192 8.44 -15.30 2.38
CA ALA A 192 7.93 -16.34 3.28
C ALA A 192 6.50 -16.78 2.96
N THR A 193 5.67 -15.84 2.47
CA THR A 193 4.26 -16.11 2.10
C THR A 193 4.09 -16.52 0.64
N GLY A 194 5.19 -16.71 -0.10
CA GLY A 194 5.17 -17.18 -1.48
C GLY A 194 4.85 -16.11 -2.52
N GLN A 195 5.08 -14.85 -2.18
CA GLN A 195 4.93 -13.75 -3.14
C GLN A 195 6.23 -13.56 -3.93
N PRO A 196 6.19 -13.01 -5.17
CA PRO A 196 7.37 -12.91 -6.02
C PRO A 196 8.48 -12.03 -5.45
N ALA A 197 8.17 -10.96 -4.73
CA ALA A 197 9.13 -10.06 -4.09
C ALA A 197 10.30 -9.64 -5.01
N ASP A 198 9.96 -9.12 -6.19
CA ASP A 198 10.92 -8.70 -7.21
C ASP A 198 10.90 -7.21 -7.51
N LYS A 199 9.87 -6.49 -7.09
CA LYS A 199 9.75 -5.04 -7.24
C LYS A 199 8.78 -4.46 -6.23
N GLY A 200 9.16 -3.31 -5.68
CA GLY A 200 8.39 -2.65 -4.64
C GLY A 200 8.25 -1.14 -4.84
N GLU A 201 7.14 -0.63 -4.35
CA GLU A 201 6.94 0.77 -4.08
C GLU A 201 7.17 1.03 -2.60
N ILE A 202 8.12 1.89 -2.29
CA ILE A 202 8.49 2.22 -0.92
C ILE A 202 7.69 3.43 -0.46
N ILE A 203 7.05 3.34 0.69
CA ILE A 203 6.28 4.42 1.29
C ILE A 203 6.97 4.83 2.59
N ILE A 204 7.62 6.00 2.56
CA ILE A 204 8.34 6.58 3.68
C ILE A 204 7.34 7.37 4.53
N LEU A 205 7.21 6.97 5.79
CA LEU A 205 6.32 7.53 6.79
C LEU A 205 7.14 8.18 7.90
N GLY A 206 6.57 9.16 8.61
CA GLY A 206 7.23 9.83 9.73
C GLY A 206 6.75 11.26 9.94
N GLY A 207 5.62 11.62 9.36
CA GLY A 207 5.01 12.95 9.48
C GLY A 207 5.44 13.88 8.35
N THR A 208 6.20 14.93 8.65
CA THR A 208 6.64 15.91 7.65
C THR A 208 8.07 15.61 7.19
N PHE A 209 8.23 14.87 6.10
CA PHE A 209 9.54 14.48 5.53
C PHE A 209 10.48 15.68 5.38
N SER A 210 9.99 16.80 4.85
CA SER A 210 10.75 18.03 4.63
C SER A 210 11.22 18.74 5.91
N SER A 211 10.90 18.22 7.09
CA SER A 211 11.36 18.74 8.38
C SER A 211 12.45 17.90 9.04
N TYR A 212 12.79 16.75 8.45
CA TYR A 212 13.92 15.96 8.90
C TYR A 212 15.24 16.59 8.48
N ASP A 213 16.30 16.29 9.23
CA ASP A 213 17.67 16.64 8.85
C ASP A 213 18.02 16.09 7.47
N HIS A 214 18.75 16.88 6.67
CA HIS A 214 19.01 16.55 5.27
C HIS A 214 19.98 15.38 5.11
N GLU A 215 21.00 15.29 5.95
CA GLU A 215 21.99 14.23 5.94
C GLU A 215 21.31 12.90 6.31
N TYR A 216 20.52 12.90 7.38
CA TYR A 216 19.73 11.74 7.76
C TYR A 216 18.74 11.32 6.67
N ALA A 217 18.03 12.28 6.03
CA ALA A 217 17.10 11.97 4.95
C ALA A 217 17.82 11.35 3.74
N GLU A 218 19.01 11.87 3.36
CA GLU A 218 19.82 11.31 2.28
C GLU A 218 20.30 9.89 2.60
N GLU A 219 20.81 9.67 3.82
CA GLU A 219 21.21 8.35 4.27
C GLU A 219 20.04 7.36 4.26
N PHE A 220 18.87 7.78 4.72
CA PHE A 220 17.66 6.96 4.71
C PHE A 220 17.25 6.58 3.29
N MET A 221 17.27 7.52 2.33
CA MET A 221 16.97 7.27 0.93
C MET A 221 18.00 6.37 0.26
N ARG A 222 19.30 6.53 0.56
CA ARG A 222 20.40 5.64 0.15
C ARG A 222 20.15 4.21 0.63
N ASP A 223 19.82 4.08 1.91
CA ASP A 223 19.64 2.78 2.57
C ASP A 223 18.41 2.01 2.04
N ILE A 224 17.43 2.68 1.46
CA ILE A 224 16.33 2.04 0.71
C ILE A 224 16.89 1.23 -0.46
N TYR A 225 17.69 1.86 -1.31
CA TYR A 225 18.28 1.21 -2.48
C TYR A 225 19.27 0.14 -2.08
N TYR A 226 20.17 0.46 -1.14
CA TYR A 226 21.13 -0.50 -0.60
C TYR A 226 20.43 -1.77 -0.10
N ALA A 227 19.43 -1.63 0.75
CA ALA A 227 18.72 -2.76 1.32
C ALA A 227 18.08 -3.66 0.24
N CYS A 228 17.49 -3.06 -0.79
CA CYS A 228 16.91 -3.78 -1.91
C CYS A 228 17.96 -4.46 -2.79
N ASN A 229 19.12 -3.81 -3.00
CA ASN A 229 20.21 -4.33 -3.82
C ASN A 229 20.84 -5.58 -3.22
N VAL A 230 21.08 -5.56 -1.90
CA VAL A 230 21.82 -6.64 -1.22
C VAL A 230 20.92 -7.66 -0.52
N PHE A 231 19.58 -7.56 -0.66
CA PHE A 231 18.68 -8.44 0.08
C PHE A 231 18.98 -9.93 -0.15
N TYR A 232 19.23 -10.31 -1.41
CA TYR A 232 19.47 -11.68 -1.81
C TYR A 232 20.95 -12.11 -1.74
N ASP A 233 21.88 -11.20 -1.39
CA ASP A 233 23.30 -11.52 -1.25
C ASP A 233 23.53 -12.26 0.07
N GLU A 234 24.44 -13.23 0.10
CA GLU A 234 24.83 -13.94 1.32
C GLU A 234 25.60 -13.00 2.26
N GLU A 235 26.56 -12.27 1.71
CA GLU A 235 27.33 -11.26 2.44
C GLU A 235 26.89 -9.85 2.02
N LYS A 236 26.68 -8.97 3.01
CA LYS A 236 26.27 -7.60 2.76
C LYS A 236 27.51 -6.74 2.58
N ARG A 237 27.68 -6.17 1.39
CA ARG A 237 28.73 -5.21 1.11
C ARG A 237 28.51 -3.88 1.84
N GLU A 238 29.53 -3.04 1.85
CA GLU A 238 29.42 -1.67 2.34
C GLU A 238 28.48 -0.82 1.46
N ARG A 239 27.94 0.23 2.07
CA ARG A 239 27.06 1.20 1.41
C ARG A 239 27.87 2.10 0.48
N LEU A 240 27.32 2.39 -0.67
CA LEU A 240 27.85 3.36 -1.64
C LEU A 240 27.09 4.70 -1.54
N SER A 241 27.33 5.62 -2.46
CA SER A 241 26.52 6.84 -2.53
C SER A 241 25.07 6.55 -2.95
N LEU A 242 24.15 7.46 -2.66
CA LEU A 242 22.75 7.33 -3.08
C LEU A 242 22.62 7.11 -4.59
N ASN A 243 23.39 7.84 -5.40
CA ASN A 243 23.33 7.71 -6.85
C ASN A 243 23.84 6.34 -7.33
N ASP A 244 24.93 5.84 -6.74
CA ASP A 244 25.47 4.52 -7.11
C ASP A 244 24.50 3.40 -6.69
N GLU A 245 23.92 3.49 -5.49
CA GLU A 245 22.91 2.51 -5.06
C GLU A 245 21.68 2.52 -5.95
N ALA A 246 21.21 3.69 -6.37
CA ALA A 246 20.09 3.82 -7.29
C ALA A 246 20.42 3.26 -8.69
N GLU A 247 21.66 3.45 -9.18
CA GLU A 247 22.10 2.90 -10.47
C GLU A 247 22.17 1.37 -10.42
N ILE A 248 22.76 0.79 -9.38
CA ILE A 248 22.82 -0.67 -9.17
C ILE A 248 21.40 -1.26 -9.12
N ASN A 249 20.46 -0.55 -8.52
CA ASN A 249 19.09 -1.04 -8.37
C ASN A 249 18.36 -1.25 -9.70
N LYS A 250 18.76 -0.60 -10.79
CA LYS A 250 18.19 -0.82 -12.13
C LYS A 250 18.30 -2.29 -12.59
N THR A 251 19.31 -3.00 -12.12
CA THR A 251 19.55 -4.41 -12.46
C THR A 251 19.39 -5.36 -11.27
N ALA A 252 19.12 -4.85 -10.06
CA ALA A 252 18.95 -5.66 -8.86
C ALA A 252 17.76 -6.64 -8.98
N LEU A 253 17.78 -7.69 -8.17
CA LEU A 253 16.71 -8.69 -8.10
C LEU A 253 15.43 -8.11 -7.51
N PHE A 254 15.55 -7.23 -6.52
CA PHE A 254 14.43 -6.46 -6.01
C PHE A 254 14.57 -4.99 -6.46
N LYS A 255 13.67 -4.55 -7.33
CA LYS A 255 13.70 -3.21 -7.91
C LYS A 255 12.80 -2.26 -7.13
N VAL A 256 13.31 -1.11 -6.79
CA VAL A 256 12.52 0.03 -6.31
C VAL A 256 11.92 0.73 -7.52
N ILE A 257 10.60 0.63 -7.70
CA ILE A 257 9.91 1.25 -8.83
C ILE A 257 9.27 2.60 -8.48
N GLY A 258 9.31 2.97 -7.23
CA GLY A 258 8.83 4.25 -6.75
C GLY A 258 9.10 4.47 -5.28
N ASN A 259 9.41 5.72 -4.95
CA ASN A 259 9.53 6.22 -3.58
C ASN A 259 8.45 7.25 -3.32
N THR A 260 7.68 7.02 -2.27
CA THR A 260 6.61 7.93 -1.83
C THR A 260 6.98 8.53 -0.48
N ILE A 261 6.94 9.84 -0.38
CA ILE A 261 7.12 10.58 0.88
C ILE A 261 5.83 11.27 1.29
N GLU A 262 5.72 11.67 2.56
CA GLU A 262 4.62 12.51 3.03
C GLU A 262 5.14 13.83 3.62
N THR A 263 4.53 14.93 3.23
CA THR A 263 4.91 16.27 3.71
C THR A 263 3.73 17.24 3.72
N ARG A 264 4.00 18.48 4.13
CA ARG A 264 3.04 19.58 4.17
C ARG A 264 3.14 20.43 2.91
N PRO A 265 2.02 20.98 2.40
CA PRO A 265 2.05 21.87 1.23
C PRO A 265 2.95 23.10 1.40
N ASP A 266 2.97 23.72 2.59
CA ASP A 266 3.77 24.91 2.88
C ASP A 266 5.30 24.67 2.81
N LYS A 267 5.73 23.40 2.85
CA LYS A 267 7.15 23.00 2.73
C LYS A 267 7.62 22.79 1.29
N ILE A 268 6.72 22.80 0.32
CA ILE A 268 7.10 22.61 -1.08
C ILE A 268 7.66 23.92 -1.65
N THR A 269 8.95 23.92 -1.90
CA THR A 269 9.71 24.97 -2.59
C THR A 269 10.45 24.38 -3.79
N VAL A 270 11.06 25.22 -4.62
CA VAL A 270 11.87 24.77 -5.77
C VAL A 270 13.07 23.95 -5.29
N GLU A 271 13.74 24.40 -4.24
CA GLU A 271 14.89 23.71 -3.63
C GLU A 271 14.47 22.33 -3.09
N GLU A 272 13.29 22.24 -2.48
CA GLU A 272 12.78 20.97 -1.96
C GLU A 272 12.45 20.00 -3.11
N ILE A 273 11.92 20.50 -4.22
CA ILE A 273 11.67 19.71 -5.43
C ILE A 273 12.97 19.18 -6.02
N GLN A 274 14.03 20.02 -6.10
CA GLN A 274 15.36 19.58 -6.53
C GLN A 274 15.88 18.46 -5.64
N ARG A 275 15.69 18.58 -4.32
CA ARG A 275 16.05 17.54 -3.36
C ARG A 275 15.25 16.26 -3.54
N PHE A 276 13.94 16.33 -3.78
CA PHE A 276 13.11 15.17 -4.07
C PHE A 276 13.55 14.44 -5.35
N ASN A 277 13.95 15.18 -6.38
CA ASN A 277 14.53 14.60 -7.59
C ASN A 277 15.86 13.88 -7.30
N TYR A 278 16.73 14.50 -6.50
CA TYR A 278 17.98 13.87 -6.06
C TYR A 278 17.71 12.59 -5.27
N TYR A 279 16.74 12.59 -4.35
CA TYR A 279 16.31 11.44 -3.55
C TYR A 279 15.52 10.39 -4.35
N LYS A 280 15.28 10.59 -5.64
CA LYS A 280 14.52 9.68 -6.51
C LYS A 280 13.08 9.47 -6.01
N VAL A 281 12.48 10.48 -5.44
CA VAL A 281 11.05 10.50 -5.09
C VAL A 281 10.22 10.47 -6.36
N THR A 282 9.15 9.70 -6.37
CA THR A 282 8.23 9.59 -7.52
C THR A 282 6.81 10.05 -7.20
N ARG A 283 6.44 10.04 -5.93
CA ARG A 283 5.13 10.46 -5.46
C ARG A 283 5.24 11.23 -4.15
N VAL A 284 4.49 12.31 -4.04
CA VAL A 284 4.41 13.12 -2.82
C VAL A 284 3.00 13.05 -2.26
N GLN A 285 2.89 12.67 -0.99
CA GLN A 285 1.64 12.72 -0.24
C GLN A 285 1.56 14.07 0.48
N LEU A 286 0.54 14.84 0.16
CA LEU A 286 0.31 16.15 0.75
C LEU A 286 -0.79 16.08 1.83
N GLY A 287 -0.43 16.50 3.03
CA GLY A 287 -1.38 16.66 4.12
C GLY A 287 -2.19 17.96 3.96
N ILE A 288 -3.14 17.99 3.04
CA ILE A 288 -4.02 19.16 2.78
C ILE A 288 -5.02 19.31 3.93
N GLN A 289 -5.65 18.22 4.31
CA GLN A 289 -6.65 18.03 5.34
C GLN A 289 -8.04 18.57 4.95
N HIS A 290 -8.16 19.85 4.60
CA HIS A 290 -9.42 20.48 4.18
C HIS A 290 -9.16 21.66 3.22
N THR A 291 -10.22 22.17 2.58
CA THR A 291 -10.17 23.34 1.67
C THR A 291 -10.88 24.59 2.24
N ASP A 292 -11.36 24.57 3.48
CA ASP A 292 -11.86 25.74 4.22
C ASP A 292 -10.75 26.24 5.17
N ASP A 293 -10.17 27.41 4.85
CA ASP A 293 -9.07 28.01 5.60
C ASP A 293 -9.47 28.39 7.05
N ARG A 294 -10.75 28.61 7.32
CA ARG A 294 -11.26 28.87 8.68
C ARG A 294 -11.15 27.61 9.54
N LEU A 295 -11.45 26.44 8.96
CA LEU A 295 -11.25 25.15 9.64
C LEU A 295 -9.77 24.86 9.86
N LEU A 296 -8.95 25.09 8.84
CA LEU A 296 -7.50 24.90 8.93
C LEU A 296 -6.88 25.80 10.02
N LYS A 297 -7.33 27.06 10.11
CA LYS A 297 -6.93 27.98 11.19
C LYS A 297 -7.39 27.47 12.57
N LYS A 298 -8.64 26.99 12.69
CA LYS A 298 -9.21 26.52 13.95
C LYS A 298 -8.44 25.32 14.54
N ILE A 299 -7.94 24.44 13.69
CA ILE A 299 -7.15 23.24 14.10
C ILE A 299 -5.65 23.51 14.16
N ASN A 300 -5.22 24.77 14.14
CA ASN A 300 -3.83 25.20 14.17
C ASN A 300 -2.96 24.57 13.05
N ARG A 301 -3.55 24.40 11.86
CA ARG A 301 -2.82 23.77 10.73
C ARG A 301 -1.69 24.64 10.19
N GLN A 302 -1.84 25.98 10.22
CA GLN A 302 -0.85 26.96 9.72
C GLN A 302 -0.38 26.67 8.28
N CYS A 303 -1.25 26.12 7.46
CA CYS A 303 -1.05 25.82 6.06
C CYS A 303 -2.41 25.86 5.39
N TYR A 304 -2.55 26.65 4.33
CA TYR A 304 -3.84 27.06 3.79
C TYR A 304 -4.02 26.64 2.33
N THR A 305 -5.19 26.90 1.78
CA THR A 305 -5.53 26.52 0.39
C THR A 305 -4.57 27.14 -0.62
N ALA A 306 -4.08 28.36 -0.42
CA ALA A 306 -3.08 28.98 -1.30
C ALA A 306 -1.75 28.20 -1.32
N ASP A 307 -1.28 27.71 -0.16
CA ASP A 307 -0.07 26.86 -0.08
C ASP A 307 -0.29 25.54 -0.83
N THR A 308 -1.50 24.99 -0.70
CA THR A 308 -1.87 23.75 -1.38
C THR A 308 -1.83 23.92 -2.90
N ILE A 309 -2.47 24.97 -3.44
CA ILE A 309 -2.49 25.25 -4.88
C ILE A 309 -1.06 25.41 -5.41
N ARG A 310 -0.24 26.24 -4.73
CA ARG A 310 1.17 26.44 -5.09
C ARG A 310 1.96 25.13 -5.08
N ALA A 311 1.84 24.34 -4.03
CA ALA A 311 2.55 23.08 -3.89
C ALA A 311 2.16 22.07 -4.97
N MET A 312 0.86 21.92 -5.24
CA MET A 312 0.37 21.02 -6.28
C MET A 312 0.83 21.43 -7.67
N HIS A 313 0.83 22.76 -7.96
CA HIS A 313 1.36 23.28 -9.22
C HIS A 313 2.84 22.93 -9.40
N LEU A 314 3.69 23.26 -8.45
CA LEU A 314 5.13 23.00 -8.51
C LEU A 314 5.44 21.49 -8.66
N LEU A 315 4.78 20.65 -7.89
CA LEU A 315 4.97 19.20 -7.97
C LEU A 315 4.54 18.62 -9.33
N LYS A 316 3.40 19.09 -9.87
CA LYS A 316 2.92 18.62 -11.17
C LYS A 316 3.82 19.06 -12.33
N VAL A 317 4.28 20.31 -12.31
CA VAL A 317 5.23 20.81 -13.31
C VAL A 317 6.54 20.03 -13.27
N ALA A 318 7.00 19.65 -12.07
CA ALA A 318 8.18 18.80 -11.89
C ALA A 318 7.96 17.30 -12.18
N GLY A 319 6.72 16.87 -12.50
CA GLY A 319 6.40 15.48 -12.89
C GLY A 319 6.12 14.51 -11.76
N PHE A 320 5.95 14.99 -10.53
CA PHE A 320 5.58 14.10 -9.41
C PHE A 320 4.11 13.68 -9.46
N LYS A 321 3.83 12.45 -9.03
CA LYS A 321 2.48 12.05 -8.67
C LYS A 321 2.09 12.68 -7.34
N ILE A 322 0.85 13.13 -7.23
CA ILE A 322 0.33 13.79 -6.03
C ILE A 322 -0.77 12.93 -5.41
N LEU A 323 -0.59 12.61 -4.13
CA LEU A 323 -1.62 12.00 -3.31
C LEU A 323 -2.03 13.00 -2.21
N CYS A 324 -3.31 13.31 -2.09
CA CYS A 324 -3.82 14.26 -1.10
C CYS A 324 -4.55 13.54 0.03
N HIS A 325 -4.29 13.99 1.26
CA HIS A 325 -5.02 13.57 2.45
C HIS A 325 -6.12 14.56 2.75
N TYR A 326 -7.35 14.07 2.91
CA TYR A 326 -8.54 14.84 3.28
C TYR A 326 -9.12 14.29 4.57
N MET A 327 -9.46 15.19 5.49
CA MET A 327 -9.97 14.86 6.80
C MET A 327 -11.40 15.41 7.01
N PRO A 328 -12.44 14.70 6.59
CA PRO A 328 -13.79 15.03 7.00
C PRO A 328 -13.96 15.00 8.51
N ASN A 329 -14.98 15.70 9.02
CA ASN A 329 -15.30 15.73 10.44
C ASN A 329 -14.23 16.41 11.32
N LEU A 330 -13.55 17.44 10.81
CA LEU A 330 -12.66 18.27 11.64
C LEU A 330 -13.47 19.16 12.59
N PRO A 331 -12.91 19.58 13.75
CA PRO A 331 -13.59 20.50 14.67
C PRO A 331 -14.09 21.77 13.99
N GLY A 332 -15.40 21.95 13.94
CA GLY A 332 -16.08 23.08 13.27
C GLY A 332 -16.50 22.81 11.83
N ALA A 333 -16.20 21.63 11.29
CA ALA A 333 -16.79 21.17 10.04
C ALA A 333 -18.28 20.83 10.23
N THR A 334 -19.01 20.77 9.14
CA THR A 334 -20.36 20.20 9.03
C THR A 334 -20.39 19.26 7.83
N PRO A 335 -21.33 18.30 7.77
CA PRO A 335 -21.45 17.42 6.59
C PRO A 335 -21.50 18.18 5.25
N ASP A 336 -22.14 19.35 5.22
CA ASP A 336 -22.23 20.16 4.00
C ASP A 336 -20.90 20.80 3.64
N LYS A 337 -20.14 21.33 4.60
CA LYS A 337 -18.78 21.85 4.34
C LYS A 337 -17.83 20.77 3.84
N ASP A 338 -17.94 19.56 4.37
CA ASP A 338 -17.13 18.44 3.88
C ASP A 338 -17.54 18.01 2.46
N LYS A 339 -18.84 18.11 2.10
CA LYS A 339 -19.29 17.92 0.72
C LYS A 339 -18.78 19.02 -0.21
N GLU A 340 -18.85 20.30 0.22
CA GLU A 340 -18.25 21.43 -0.51
C GLU A 340 -16.75 21.25 -0.75
N MET A 341 -16.02 20.67 0.20
CA MET A 341 -14.62 20.28 -0.01
C MET A 341 -14.48 19.30 -1.18
N PHE A 342 -15.33 18.24 -1.24
CA PHE A 342 -15.29 17.28 -2.35
C PHE A 342 -15.68 17.91 -3.69
N ASP A 343 -16.66 18.82 -3.71
CA ASP A 343 -17.01 19.58 -4.91
C ASP A 343 -15.81 20.42 -5.40
N LYS A 344 -15.14 21.10 -4.48
CA LYS A 344 -14.00 21.95 -4.80
C LYS A 344 -12.80 21.16 -5.36
N ILE A 345 -12.43 20.02 -4.75
CA ILE A 345 -11.29 19.22 -5.22
C ILE A 345 -11.58 18.40 -6.49
N THR A 346 -12.81 18.34 -6.94
CA THR A 346 -13.20 17.72 -8.21
C THR A 346 -13.48 18.73 -9.31
N GLY A 347 -13.90 19.95 -8.96
CA GLY A 347 -14.30 20.97 -9.91
C GLY A 347 -13.24 22.05 -10.18
N ASP A 348 -12.27 22.24 -9.26
CA ASP A 348 -11.20 23.23 -9.42
C ASP A 348 -9.92 22.58 -9.99
N PRO A 349 -9.52 22.89 -11.24
CA PRO A 349 -8.29 22.36 -11.84
C PRO A 349 -7.03 22.55 -10.99
N ALA A 350 -6.97 23.60 -10.18
CA ALA A 350 -5.83 23.86 -9.30
C ALA A 350 -5.71 22.87 -8.11
N LEU A 351 -6.74 22.05 -7.85
CA LEU A 351 -6.81 21.12 -6.73
C LEU A 351 -6.95 19.65 -7.15
N ILE A 352 -6.89 19.34 -8.44
CA ILE A 352 -6.99 17.97 -8.95
C ILE A 352 -5.70 17.21 -8.64
N ALA A 353 -5.82 16.16 -7.82
CA ALA A 353 -4.74 15.24 -7.48
C ALA A 353 -4.80 13.96 -8.31
N ASP A 354 -3.79 13.10 -8.21
CA ASP A 354 -3.81 11.74 -8.81
C ASP A 354 -4.47 10.72 -7.90
N GLU A 355 -4.30 10.90 -6.58
CA GLU A 355 -4.81 9.97 -5.58
C GLU A 355 -5.37 10.71 -4.37
N TRP A 356 -6.34 10.07 -3.72
CA TRP A 356 -6.92 10.53 -2.47
C TRP A 356 -6.78 9.49 -1.38
N LYS A 357 -6.48 9.97 -0.18
CA LYS A 357 -6.75 9.30 1.09
C LYS A 357 -7.81 10.09 1.82
N ILE A 358 -8.94 9.48 2.09
CA ILE A 358 -10.01 10.07 2.89
C ILE A 358 -9.86 9.52 4.30
N TYR A 359 -9.43 10.37 5.23
CA TYR A 359 -9.18 10.03 6.61
C TYR A 359 -10.13 10.80 7.53
N PRO A 360 -11.39 10.34 7.70
CA PRO A 360 -12.28 10.96 8.65
C PRO A 360 -11.60 11.10 10.00
N THR A 361 -11.82 12.23 10.65
CA THR A 361 -11.14 12.57 11.90
C THR A 361 -11.46 11.54 12.98
N SER A 362 -10.44 10.87 13.50
CA SER A 362 -10.50 10.03 14.69
C SER A 362 -9.86 10.79 15.84
N ILE A 363 -10.45 10.72 17.00
CA ILE A 363 -9.91 11.28 18.24
C ILE A 363 -9.09 10.16 18.88
N THR A 364 -7.77 10.33 18.87
CA THR A 364 -6.84 9.30 19.34
C THR A 364 -6.41 9.58 20.76
N THR A 365 -6.16 8.48 21.50
CA THR A 365 -5.49 8.49 22.79
C THR A 365 -4.31 7.53 22.79
N THR A 366 -3.26 7.81 23.55
CA THR A 366 -2.13 6.90 23.78
C THR A 366 -2.32 6.05 25.03
N SER A 367 -3.22 6.44 25.92
CA SER A 367 -3.53 5.70 27.14
C SER A 367 -5.03 5.38 27.23
N VAL A 368 -5.34 4.09 27.25
CA VAL A 368 -6.73 3.61 27.41
C VAL A 368 -7.25 3.81 28.85
N LYS A 369 -6.40 4.23 29.80
CA LYS A 369 -6.73 4.19 31.23
C LYS A 369 -6.64 5.51 31.99
N ASP A 370 -5.89 6.50 31.54
CA ASP A 370 -5.68 7.73 32.31
C ASP A 370 -6.03 8.97 31.47
N ILE A 371 -7.09 9.66 31.90
CA ILE A 371 -7.58 10.92 31.30
C ILE A 371 -6.54 12.05 31.39
N GLU A 372 -5.51 11.89 32.22
CA GLU A 372 -4.42 12.87 32.38
C GLU A 372 -3.41 12.88 31.23
N ASP A 373 -3.26 11.77 30.49
CA ASP A 373 -2.40 11.65 29.30
C ASP A 373 -3.15 11.96 28.00
N VAL A 374 -3.72 13.15 27.91
CA VAL A 374 -4.41 13.62 26.72
C VAL A 374 -3.40 14.08 25.67
N ASP A 375 -3.31 13.34 24.57
CA ASP A 375 -2.28 13.55 23.54
C ASP A 375 -2.58 14.67 22.55
N THR A 376 -3.86 15.00 22.37
CA THR A 376 -4.26 15.98 21.35
C THR A 376 -5.20 17.04 21.92
N VAL A 377 -5.12 18.24 21.34
CA VAL A 377 -6.04 19.32 21.71
C VAL A 377 -7.49 18.96 21.38
N ILE A 378 -7.71 18.22 20.27
CA ILE A 378 -9.09 17.82 19.91
C ILE A 378 -9.66 16.78 20.87
N GLU A 379 -8.84 15.97 21.49
CA GLU A 379 -9.28 15.04 22.54
C GLU A 379 -9.75 15.81 23.79
N LYS A 380 -8.97 16.82 24.22
CA LYS A 380 -9.43 17.74 25.28
C LYS A 380 -10.74 18.43 24.92
N TRP A 381 -10.91 18.85 23.65
CA TRP A 381 -12.15 19.47 23.20
C TRP A 381 -13.32 18.50 23.19
N TYR A 382 -13.08 17.25 22.88
CA TYR A 382 -14.10 16.20 22.93
C TYR A 382 -14.61 15.99 24.36
N TYR A 383 -13.73 15.78 25.34
CA TYR A 383 -14.12 15.53 26.70
C TYR A 383 -14.79 16.74 27.38
N ASN A 384 -14.47 17.96 27.00
CA ASN A 384 -15.10 19.16 27.56
C ASN A 384 -16.27 19.70 26.71
N GLY A 385 -16.74 18.95 25.72
CA GLY A 385 -17.90 19.26 24.90
C GLY A 385 -17.71 20.38 23.85
N LYS A 386 -16.46 20.82 23.61
CA LYS A 386 -16.15 21.83 22.57
C LYS A 386 -16.10 21.24 21.15
N TYR A 387 -15.99 19.93 21.03
CA TYR A 387 -16.01 19.21 19.78
C TYR A 387 -16.90 17.97 19.89
N THR A 388 -17.89 17.88 19.02
CA THR A 388 -18.75 16.71 18.86
C THR A 388 -18.56 16.18 17.44
N PRO A 389 -18.00 14.97 17.28
CA PRO A 389 -17.92 14.34 15.98
C PRO A 389 -19.28 14.05 15.36
N TYR A 390 -19.33 13.88 14.05
CA TYR A 390 -20.53 13.43 13.34
C TYR A 390 -21.00 12.07 13.85
N SER A 391 -22.30 11.80 13.70
CA SER A 391 -22.79 10.44 13.79
C SER A 391 -22.16 9.56 12.73
N GLN A 392 -22.18 8.25 12.94
CA GLN A 392 -21.65 7.29 11.98
C GLN A 392 -22.36 7.39 10.63
N GLU A 393 -23.67 7.63 10.62
CA GLU A 393 -24.50 7.77 9.44
C GLU A 393 -24.13 9.03 8.64
N GLU A 394 -23.98 10.16 9.30
CA GLU A 394 -23.55 11.42 8.67
C GLU A 394 -22.16 11.27 8.03
N LEU A 395 -21.24 10.62 8.74
CA LEU A 395 -19.89 10.39 8.23
C LEU A 395 -19.89 9.48 6.99
N GLU A 396 -20.70 8.42 7.01
CA GLU A 396 -20.87 7.52 5.87
C GLU A 396 -21.46 8.25 4.67
N GLU A 397 -22.44 9.14 4.86
CA GLU A 397 -23.02 9.93 3.78
C GLU A 397 -22.00 10.90 3.16
N VAL A 398 -21.19 11.58 3.96
CA VAL A 398 -20.10 12.44 3.48
C VAL A 398 -19.11 11.65 2.64
N VAL A 399 -18.67 10.48 3.11
CA VAL A 399 -17.72 9.63 2.36
C VAL A 399 -18.36 9.05 1.10
N LYS A 400 -19.64 8.66 1.12
CA LYS A 400 -20.38 8.24 -0.08
C LYS A 400 -20.41 9.35 -1.12
N TYR A 401 -20.71 10.58 -0.69
CA TYR A 401 -20.73 11.75 -1.55
C TYR A 401 -19.40 11.92 -2.29
N GLY A 402 -18.28 11.98 -1.56
CA GLY A 402 -16.95 12.08 -2.17
C GLY A 402 -16.62 10.91 -3.11
N LYS A 403 -17.08 9.69 -2.80
CA LYS A 403 -16.91 8.53 -3.68
C LYS A 403 -17.74 8.59 -4.96
N LYS A 404 -18.94 9.19 -4.92
CA LYS A 404 -19.77 9.39 -6.11
C LYS A 404 -19.15 10.42 -7.07
N LEU A 405 -18.59 11.49 -6.51
CA LEU A 405 -17.95 12.56 -7.27
C LEU A 405 -16.61 12.14 -7.89
N ALA A 406 -15.87 11.22 -7.25
CA ALA A 406 -14.52 10.87 -7.67
C ALA A 406 -14.44 10.56 -9.17
N PRO A 407 -13.67 11.34 -9.97
CA PRO A 407 -13.46 11.11 -11.38
C PRO A 407 -12.82 9.75 -11.67
N ARG A 408 -12.90 9.29 -12.89
CA ARG A 408 -12.39 7.99 -13.32
C ARG A 408 -10.86 7.89 -13.28
N TYR A 409 -10.19 9.02 -13.43
CA TYR A 409 -8.73 9.15 -13.36
C TYR A 409 -8.19 9.31 -11.94
N ILE A 410 -9.03 9.44 -10.91
CA ILE A 410 -8.61 9.51 -9.51
C ILE A 410 -8.54 8.09 -8.89
N ARG A 411 -7.52 7.85 -8.08
CA ARG A 411 -7.42 6.66 -7.23
C ARG A 411 -7.76 7.02 -5.78
N ILE A 412 -8.82 6.47 -5.21
CA ILE A 412 -9.06 6.55 -3.77
C ILE A 412 -8.29 5.40 -3.11
N SER A 413 -7.09 5.67 -2.62
CA SER A 413 -6.18 4.66 -2.08
C SER A 413 -6.67 4.11 -0.75
N ARG A 414 -7.08 4.98 0.17
CA ARG A 414 -7.61 4.60 1.49
C ARG A 414 -8.85 5.39 1.85
N ILE A 415 -9.69 4.74 2.65
CA ILE A 415 -10.76 5.36 3.42
C ILE A 415 -10.58 4.82 4.81
N PHE A 416 -10.30 5.66 5.77
CA PHE A 416 -9.92 5.34 7.14
C PHE A 416 -8.42 5.04 7.32
N ARG A 417 -7.87 5.44 8.45
CA ARG A 417 -6.50 5.18 8.88
C ARG A 417 -6.42 3.87 9.68
N ASP A 418 -5.27 3.19 9.64
CA ASP A 418 -5.07 1.92 10.34
C ASP A 418 -4.75 2.13 11.84
N ILE A 419 -5.53 2.96 12.53
CA ILE A 419 -5.43 3.17 13.97
C ILE A 419 -6.23 2.05 14.66
N PRO A 420 -5.65 1.32 15.61
CA PRO A 420 -6.40 0.34 16.39
C PRO A 420 -7.58 0.97 17.14
N ILE A 421 -8.69 0.26 17.22
CA ILE A 421 -9.91 0.78 17.87
C ILE A 421 -9.66 1.18 19.32
N ASP A 422 -8.81 0.44 20.02
CA ASP A 422 -8.44 0.70 21.42
C ASP A 422 -7.74 2.06 21.62
N ASN A 423 -7.21 2.65 20.54
CA ASN A 423 -6.61 3.98 20.53
C ASN A 423 -7.56 5.08 20.03
N ILE A 424 -8.83 4.79 19.83
CA ILE A 424 -9.84 5.75 19.38
C ILE A 424 -10.89 5.95 20.47
N VAL A 425 -11.04 7.19 20.93
CA VAL A 425 -12.03 7.56 21.94
C VAL A 425 -13.26 8.25 21.35
N GLY A 426 -13.23 8.63 20.09
CA GLY A 426 -14.36 9.23 19.39
C GLY A 426 -14.07 9.53 17.93
N GLY A 427 -15.10 9.92 17.19
CA GLY A 427 -15.02 10.17 15.75
C GLY A 427 -15.10 8.89 14.91
N ALA A 428 -14.27 8.78 13.88
CA ALA A 428 -14.28 7.63 12.97
C ALA A 428 -13.64 6.40 13.64
N ASP A 429 -14.43 5.39 13.97
CA ASP A 429 -14.04 4.16 14.66
C ASP A 429 -14.38 2.87 13.90
N VAL A 430 -14.86 2.97 12.65
CA VAL A 430 -15.38 1.82 11.89
C VAL A 430 -14.32 1.16 11.03
N PRO A 431 -13.79 0.02 11.46
CA PRO A 431 -12.95 -0.80 10.59
C PRO A 431 -13.76 -1.27 9.36
N HIS A 432 -13.10 -1.38 8.22
CA HIS A 432 -13.73 -1.81 6.96
C HIS A 432 -14.80 -0.84 6.39
N MET A 433 -14.77 0.44 6.76
CA MET A 433 -15.69 1.47 6.25
C MET A 433 -15.83 1.44 4.72
N ARG A 434 -14.74 1.22 3.98
CA ARG A 434 -14.79 1.10 2.52
C ARG A 434 -15.75 0.02 2.04
N GLN A 435 -15.68 -1.17 2.63
CA GLN A 435 -16.52 -2.31 2.22
C GLN A 435 -17.99 -2.07 2.58
N LYS A 436 -18.24 -1.51 3.76
CA LYS A 436 -19.58 -1.14 4.22
C LYS A 436 -20.21 -0.13 3.26
N ILE A 437 -19.50 0.96 2.97
CA ILE A 437 -19.96 2.02 2.06
C ILE A 437 -20.18 1.48 0.63
N GLN A 438 -19.27 0.67 0.10
CA GLN A 438 -19.44 0.08 -1.23
C GLN A 438 -20.70 -0.80 -1.31
N LYS A 439 -21.00 -1.56 -0.25
CA LYS A 439 -22.22 -2.39 -0.19
C LYS A 439 -23.47 -1.51 -0.15
N GLN A 440 -23.49 -0.47 0.68
CA GLN A 440 -24.61 0.46 0.75
C GLN A 440 -24.87 1.19 -0.56
N MET A 441 -23.81 1.74 -1.21
CA MET A 441 -23.89 2.37 -2.52
C MET A 441 -24.49 1.40 -3.57
N ALA A 442 -24.01 0.16 -3.59
CA ALA A 442 -24.51 -0.85 -4.54
C ALA A 442 -26.00 -1.17 -4.34
N LEU A 443 -26.50 -1.16 -3.09
CA LEU A 443 -27.94 -1.34 -2.80
C LEU A 443 -28.78 -0.16 -3.32
N GLN A 444 -28.20 1.03 -3.39
CA GLN A 444 -28.82 2.25 -3.93
C GLN A 444 -28.64 2.38 -5.45
N GLY A 445 -27.98 1.43 -6.10
CA GLY A 445 -27.65 1.50 -7.52
C GLY A 445 -26.53 2.48 -7.88
N ASP A 446 -25.77 2.94 -6.87
CA ASP A 446 -24.66 3.86 -7.00
C ASP A 446 -23.31 3.14 -6.97
N PHE A 447 -22.33 3.65 -7.73
CA PHE A 447 -20.99 3.07 -7.78
C PHE A 447 -19.91 4.14 -7.84
N CYS A 448 -18.80 3.90 -7.13
CA CYS A 448 -17.61 4.73 -7.21
C CYS A 448 -16.82 4.41 -8.48
N LYS A 449 -16.53 5.41 -9.31
CA LYS A 449 -15.83 5.29 -10.60
C LYS A 449 -14.30 5.35 -10.46
N CYS A 450 -13.74 5.52 -9.26
CA CYS A 450 -12.31 5.66 -9.07
C CYS A 450 -11.53 4.42 -9.55
N ILE A 451 -10.25 4.60 -9.89
CA ILE A 451 -9.36 3.53 -10.39
C ILE A 451 -9.44 2.27 -9.50
N ARG A 452 -9.30 2.41 -8.18
CA ARG A 452 -9.31 1.27 -7.24
C ARG A 452 -10.62 0.47 -7.26
N CYS A 453 -11.75 1.12 -7.48
CA CYS A 453 -13.05 0.44 -7.54
C CYS A 453 -13.26 -0.30 -8.86
N ARG A 454 -12.52 0.08 -9.90
CA ARG A 454 -12.56 -0.52 -11.24
C ARG A 454 -11.41 -1.47 -11.54
N GLU A 455 -10.51 -1.75 -10.59
CA GLU A 455 -9.43 -2.73 -10.79
C GLU A 455 -9.96 -4.08 -11.23
N ILE A 456 -9.34 -4.69 -12.23
CA ILE A 456 -9.68 -6.02 -12.76
C ILE A 456 -9.48 -7.13 -11.71
N LYS A 457 -8.52 -6.98 -10.81
CA LYS A 457 -8.13 -7.94 -9.77
C LYS A 457 -7.80 -9.32 -10.36
N ASN A 458 -8.54 -10.36 -9.94
CA ASN A 458 -8.31 -11.76 -10.31
C ASN A 458 -9.29 -12.28 -11.38
N ARG A 459 -9.96 -11.37 -12.13
CA ARG A 459 -10.83 -11.79 -13.22
C ARG A 459 -10.02 -12.30 -14.40
N GLU A 460 -10.51 -13.34 -15.05
CA GLU A 460 -9.99 -13.77 -16.34
C GLU A 460 -10.37 -12.72 -17.40
N VAL A 461 -9.45 -12.46 -18.31
CA VAL A 461 -9.58 -11.44 -19.34
C VAL A 461 -9.55 -12.10 -20.71
N ASP A 462 -10.62 -11.96 -21.48
CA ASP A 462 -10.61 -12.21 -22.92
C ASP A 462 -10.21 -10.93 -23.64
N LEU A 463 -9.08 -10.96 -24.35
CA LEU A 463 -8.53 -9.79 -25.05
C LEU A 463 -9.45 -9.23 -26.13
N LYS A 464 -10.41 -10.03 -26.63
CA LYS A 464 -11.41 -9.57 -27.60
C LYS A 464 -12.36 -8.51 -27.02
N HIS A 465 -12.45 -8.43 -25.69
CA HIS A 465 -13.31 -7.50 -24.97
C HIS A 465 -12.49 -6.45 -24.19
N VAL A 466 -11.31 -6.13 -24.69
CA VAL A 466 -10.46 -5.06 -24.15
C VAL A 466 -10.53 -3.85 -25.07
N TYR A 467 -10.86 -2.71 -24.50
CA TYR A 467 -11.03 -1.44 -25.17
C TYR A 467 -10.12 -0.39 -24.55
N PHE A 468 -9.68 0.58 -25.36
CA PHE A 468 -8.91 1.72 -24.91
C PHE A 468 -9.81 2.95 -24.81
N TYR A 469 -9.68 3.66 -23.70
CA TYR A 469 -10.37 4.94 -23.47
C TYR A 469 -9.35 5.95 -23.00
N ASP A 470 -9.49 7.17 -23.49
CA ASP A 470 -8.77 8.35 -23.03
C ASP A 470 -9.73 9.38 -22.46
N GLU A 471 -9.30 10.04 -21.42
CA GLU A 471 -9.99 11.17 -20.80
C GLU A 471 -9.00 12.33 -20.70
N GLU A 472 -9.35 13.45 -21.31
CA GLU A 472 -8.59 14.70 -21.24
C GLU A 472 -9.14 15.57 -20.12
N TYR A 473 -8.26 16.17 -19.31
CA TYR A 473 -8.66 17.10 -18.27
C TYR A 473 -7.54 18.09 -17.96
N GLU A 474 -7.92 19.27 -17.46
CA GLU A 474 -6.96 20.26 -16.98
C GLU A 474 -6.62 20.03 -15.50
N ALA A 475 -5.33 20.14 -15.16
CA ALA A 475 -4.84 20.08 -13.79
C ALA A 475 -3.61 20.97 -13.62
N GLN A 476 -3.60 21.82 -12.60
CA GLN A 476 -2.48 22.69 -12.23
C GLN A 476 -1.78 23.35 -13.45
N ASN A 477 -2.56 24.07 -14.26
CA ASN A 477 -2.08 24.75 -15.45
C ASN A 477 -1.39 23.84 -16.50
N GLY A 478 -1.82 22.60 -16.59
CA GLY A 478 -1.38 21.63 -17.60
C GLY A 478 -2.55 20.82 -18.11
N LEU A 479 -2.33 20.14 -19.23
CA LEU A 479 -3.29 19.23 -19.83
C LEU A 479 -2.87 17.79 -19.54
N GLU A 480 -3.78 17.00 -19.01
CA GLU A 480 -3.53 15.58 -18.71
C GLU A 480 -4.44 14.68 -19.52
N TYR A 481 -3.86 13.58 -20.00
CA TYR A 481 -4.55 12.50 -20.68
C TYR A 481 -4.48 11.24 -19.82
N PHE A 482 -5.63 10.72 -19.41
CA PHE A 482 -5.73 9.46 -18.72
C PHE A 482 -6.15 8.37 -19.69
N VAL A 483 -5.18 7.60 -20.18
CA VAL A 483 -5.41 6.51 -21.12
C VAL A 483 -5.53 5.19 -20.34
N SER A 484 -6.61 4.47 -20.55
CA SER A 484 -6.90 3.22 -19.84
C SER A 484 -7.29 2.08 -20.77
N ALA A 485 -6.70 0.90 -20.54
CA ALA A 485 -7.16 -0.37 -21.09
C ALA A 485 -8.22 -0.97 -20.17
N VAL A 486 -9.40 -1.20 -20.69
CA VAL A 486 -10.59 -1.57 -19.91
C VAL A 486 -11.17 -2.88 -20.45
N TYR A 487 -11.44 -3.81 -19.57
CA TYR A 487 -12.14 -5.06 -19.86
C TYR A 487 -13.64 -4.88 -19.71
N LEU A 488 -14.38 -5.11 -20.79
CA LEU A 488 -15.82 -4.95 -20.87
C LEU A 488 -16.42 -6.20 -21.54
N PRO A 489 -16.51 -7.35 -20.83
CA PRO A 489 -17.08 -8.57 -21.39
C PRO A 489 -18.56 -8.42 -21.68
N PRO A 490 -19.10 -9.17 -22.68
CA PRO A 490 -20.53 -9.26 -22.91
C PRO A 490 -21.22 -9.91 -21.69
N LYS A 491 -22.51 -9.68 -21.57
CA LYS A 491 -23.33 -10.39 -20.57
C LYS A 491 -23.35 -11.88 -20.95
N ASP A 492 -22.95 -12.73 -20.00
CA ASP A 492 -23.06 -14.18 -20.13
C ASP A 492 -23.88 -14.76 -18.97
N ASP A 493 -24.24 -16.04 -19.07
CA ASP A 493 -25.08 -16.74 -18.08
C ASP A 493 -24.47 -16.86 -16.68
N ARG A 494 -23.14 -16.60 -16.55
CA ARG A 494 -22.40 -16.65 -15.28
C ARG A 494 -22.40 -15.30 -14.55
N MET A 495 -22.77 -14.23 -15.26
CA MET A 495 -22.79 -12.88 -14.71
C MET A 495 -24.23 -12.50 -14.34
N CYS A 496 -24.49 -12.28 -13.06
CA CYS A 496 -25.80 -11.81 -12.64
C CYS A 496 -26.06 -10.38 -13.14
N GLU A 497 -27.33 -10.04 -13.33
CA GLU A 497 -27.77 -8.76 -13.89
C GLU A 497 -27.19 -7.55 -13.13
N LYS A 498 -27.17 -7.61 -11.79
CA LYS A 498 -26.58 -6.56 -10.95
C LYS A 498 -25.08 -6.36 -11.20
N GLU A 499 -24.33 -7.42 -11.48
CA GLU A 499 -22.91 -7.34 -11.75
C GLU A 499 -22.64 -6.76 -13.14
N TYR A 500 -23.47 -7.15 -14.14
CA TYR A 500 -23.43 -6.57 -15.49
C TYR A 500 -23.76 -5.08 -15.47
N ASP A 501 -24.86 -4.68 -14.84
CA ASP A 501 -25.25 -3.28 -14.70
C ASP A 501 -24.17 -2.44 -13.99
N LYS A 502 -23.57 -2.98 -12.93
CA LYS A 502 -22.45 -2.35 -12.26
C LYS A 502 -21.27 -2.14 -13.21
N MET A 503 -20.91 -3.17 -13.96
CA MET A 503 -19.81 -3.11 -14.91
C MET A 503 -20.07 -2.06 -16.00
N MET A 504 -21.29 -2.03 -16.54
CA MET A 504 -21.69 -1.03 -17.56
C MET A 504 -21.65 0.39 -16.99
N LYS A 505 -22.20 0.63 -15.79
CA LYS A 505 -22.15 1.93 -15.09
C LYS A 505 -20.73 2.37 -14.75
N LEU A 506 -19.82 1.44 -14.52
CA LEU A 506 -18.40 1.71 -14.28
C LEU A 506 -17.59 1.86 -15.57
N HIS A 507 -18.17 1.61 -16.73
CA HIS A 507 -17.49 1.51 -18.02
C HIS A 507 -16.33 0.51 -17.98
N GLY A 508 -16.59 -0.68 -17.43
CA GLY A 508 -15.67 -1.80 -17.38
C GLY A 508 -14.64 -1.80 -16.25
N TYR A 509 -13.78 -2.80 -16.26
CA TYR A 509 -12.71 -2.99 -15.29
C TYR A 509 -11.35 -2.59 -15.87
N ILE A 510 -10.58 -1.79 -15.16
CA ILE A 510 -9.25 -1.35 -15.58
C ILE A 510 -8.25 -2.52 -15.50
N ILE A 511 -7.59 -2.81 -16.61
CA ILE A 511 -6.47 -3.75 -16.73
C ILE A 511 -5.15 -3.01 -16.49
N GLY A 512 -5.01 -1.84 -17.12
CA GLY A 512 -3.86 -0.98 -17.02
C GLY A 512 -4.20 0.45 -17.44
N TYR A 513 -3.35 1.38 -17.09
CA TYR A 513 -3.47 2.78 -17.51
C TYR A 513 -2.12 3.46 -17.49
N PHE A 514 -2.02 4.58 -18.21
CA PHE A 514 -0.97 5.57 -18.04
C PHE A 514 -1.55 6.98 -18.06
N ARG A 515 -0.75 7.94 -17.61
CA ARG A 515 -1.05 9.37 -17.70
C ARG A 515 0.01 10.03 -18.53
N LEU A 516 -0.42 10.91 -19.41
CA LEU A 516 0.43 11.82 -20.13
C LEU A 516 0.08 13.23 -19.68
N ARG A 517 1.08 14.04 -19.37
CA ARG A 517 0.89 15.43 -19.03
C ARG A 517 1.64 16.32 -20.02
N ILE A 518 0.97 17.38 -20.47
CA ILE A 518 1.56 18.47 -21.26
C ILE A 518 1.50 19.72 -20.40
N ASN A 519 2.66 20.21 -19.94
CA ASN A 519 2.73 21.46 -19.21
C ASN A 519 2.49 22.63 -20.16
N LYS A 520 1.72 23.64 -19.72
CA LYS A 520 1.54 24.90 -20.47
C LYS A 520 2.73 25.86 -20.29
N GLY A 521 3.69 25.52 -19.45
CA GLY A 521 4.92 26.23 -19.12
C GLY A 521 5.57 25.63 -17.89
N SER A 522 6.75 26.07 -17.52
CA SER A 522 7.45 25.64 -16.32
C SER A 522 7.97 26.83 -15.53
N ASP A 523 7.53 26.95 -14.26
CA ASP A 523 8.06 27.93 -13.30
C ASP A 523 9.40 27.46 -12.68
N LEU A 524 9.88 26.29 -13.11
CA LEU A 524 11.13 25.69 -12.62
C LEU A 524 12.32 26.00 -13.51
N THR A 525 12.09 26.60 -14.67
CA THR A 525 13.10 27.01 -15.64
C THR A 525 12.83 28.40 -16.16
N ASP A 526 13.87 29.15 -16.52
CA ASP A 526 13.76 30.47 -17.14
C ASP A 526 13.16 30.41 -18.56
N ASN A 527 12.92 29.22 -19.09
CA ASN A 527 12.39 28.99 -20.43
C ASN A 527 11.02 28.32 -20.34
N PRO A 528 9.91 29.01 -20.59
CA PRO A 528 8.56 28.47 -20.52
C PRO A 528 8.24 27.59 -21.75
N ILE A 529 9.02 26.52 -21.99
CA ILE A 529 8.73 25.58 -23.06
C ILE A 529 7.75 24.53 -22.52
N PRO A 530 6.65 24.23 -23.23
CA PRO A 530 5.79 23.10 -22.88
C PRO A 530 6.59 21.80 -22.86
N GLU A 531 6.57 21.09 -21.75
CA GLU A 531 7.25 19.81 -21.61
C GLU A 531 6.27 18.65 -21.73
N LEU A 532 6.62 17.68 -22.56
CA LEU A 532 5.93 16.39 -22.63
C LEU A 532 6.47 15.49 -21.52
N LYS A 533 5.61 15.02 -20.64
CA LYS A 533 5.99 14.14 -19.51
C LYS A 533 5.25 12.81 -19.52
#